data_911bb7658b60546408d1d21df7801160
#
_entry.id   911bb7658b60546408d1d21df7801160
#
_cell.length_a   1.000
_cell.length_b   1.000
_cell.length_c   1.000
_cell.angle_alpha   90.00
_cell.angle_beta   90.00
_cell.angle_gamma   90.00
#
_symmetry.space_group_name_H-M   'P 1'
#
loop_
_entity.id
_entity.type
_entity.pdbx_description
1 polymer ?
#
loop_
_entity_poly.entity_id
_entity_poly.type
_entity_poly.pdbx_seq_one_letter_code
_entity_poly.pdbx_strand_id
1 'polypeptide(L)'
;FGTALLTKGAESVSLKSFRAYDRMLPLQEHLPEGKLGNLIALPLQGRALRNGNSAFVDENWNAYPDQWGALKSARKLSVKEIEDKIAAWTPEAGLLGQLAEEPQEAEENTQKSFLPEKPWRKTELTLHPEDVEGAVDLVYANGVYIKSTNLKPRLQNQLRRLAAYKNPEFHKKLAMGFSTLGIPRIVYCGHDDGDFICLPRGCVERLKELLEEAAIPYHITDERQSDRKIKVSFAGQLYPEQ
;
A
#
# COMPACT_ATOMS: atom_id res chain seq x y z
N PHE A 1 3.88 14.51 -5.70
CA PHE A 1 5.29 14.22 -5.40
C PHE A 1 5.44 13.13 -4.34
N GLY A 2 4.84 13.28 -3.14
CA GLY A 2 4.95 12.31 -2.05
C GLY A 2 4.49 10.91 -2.45
N THR A 3 3.37 10.79 -3.14
CA THR A 3 2.85 9.52 -3.68
C THR A 3 3.83 8.89 -4.67
N ALA A 4 4.36 9.68 -5.62
CA ALA A 4 5.35 9.22 -6.58
C ALA A 4 6.64 8.74 -5.90
N LEU A 5 7.09 9.46 -4.86
CA LEU A 5 8.26 9.08 -4.07
C LEU A 5 8.06 7.76 -3.33
N LEU A 6 6.90 7.59 -2.68
CA LEU A 6 6.57 6.33 -1.96
C LEU A 6 6.46 5.15 -2.91
N THR A 7 5.87 5.36 -4.07
CA THR A 7 5.77 4.35 -5.12
C THR A 7 7.15 3.93 -5.59
N LYS A 8 8.00 4.89 -5.92
CA LYS A 8 9.37 4.61 -6.36
C LYS A 8 10.19 3.89 -5.30
N GLY A 9 10.03 4.28 -4.03
CA GLY A 9 10.64 3.57 -2.91
C GLY A 9 10.15 2.11 -2.79
N ALA A 10 8.85 1.86 -2.99
CA ALA A 10 8.28 0.51 -2.92
C ALA A 10 8.69 -0.41 -4.08
N GLU A 11 9.16 0.14 -5.20
CA GLU A 11 9.71 -0.66 -6.30
C GLU A 11 11.05 -1.32 -5.94
N SER A 12 11.82 -0.68 -5.07
CA SER A 12 13.15 -1.14 -4.67
C SER A 12 13.15 -1.99 -3.39
N VAL A 13 12.07 -1.97 -2.62
CA VAL A 13 11.99 -2.66 -1.32
C VAL A 13 10.75 -3.55 -1.26
N SER A 14 10.96 -4.82 -0.91
CA SER A 14 9.86 -5.76 -0.64
C SER A 14 9.17 -5.39 0.68
N LEU A 15 7.91 -5.00 0.59
CA LEU A 15 7.09 -4.64 1.75
C LEU A 15 6.45 -5.90 2.35
N LYS A 16 7.05 -6.48 3.38
CA LYS A 16 6.51 -7.67 4.08
C LYS A 16 5.17 -7.39 4.78
N SER A 17 4.91 -6.13 5.11
CA SER A 17 3.62 -5.67 5.61
C SER A 17 3.37 -4.22 5.24
N PHE A 18 2.09 -3.83 5.13
CA PHE A 18 1.71 -2.43 4.87
C PHE A 18 1.65 -1.58 6.14
N ARG A 19 2.06 -2.11 7.30
CA ARG A 19 2.04 -1.41 8.59
C ARG A 19 3.05 -0.26 8.67
N ALA A 20 4.10 -0.31 7.85
CA ALA A 20 5.11 0.75 7.78
C ALA A 20 4.55 2.08 7.25
N TYR A 21 3.47 2.04 6.47
CA TYR A 21 2.78 3.23 5.99
C TYR A 21 1.55 3.52 6.83
N ASP A 22 1.56 4.60 7.60
CA ASP A 22 0.40 5.08 8.35
C ASP A 22 -0.38 6.12 7.53
N ARG A 23 0.22 7.24 7.23
CA ARG A 23 -0.44 8.34 6.50
C ARG A 23 0.56 9.32 5.90
N MET A 24 0.12 10.06 4.91
CA MET A 24 0.82 11.22 4.37
C MET A 24 0.12 12.50 4.83
N LEU A 25 0.88 13.47 5.27
CA LEU A 25 0.37 14.78 5.67
C LEU A 25 0.78 15.84 4.63
N PRO A 26 -0.13 16.78 4.31
CA PRO A 26 -1.49 16.94 4.81
C PRO A 26 -2.43 15.88 4.24
N LEU A 27 -3.46 15.46 5.01
CA LEU A 27 -4.48 14.49 4.58
C LEU A 27 -5.51 15.13 3.63
N GLN A 28 -5.67 16.44 3.67
CA GLN A 28 -6.66 17.19 2.91
C GLN A 28 -5.99 17.96 1.77
N GLU A 29 -6.59 17.92 0.59
CA GLU A 29 -6.14 18.73 -0.56
C GLU A 29 -6.50 20.22 -0.37
N HIS A 30 -7.63 20.48 0.30
CA HIS A 30 -8.12 21.82 0.57
C HIS A 30 -8.43 22.01 2.05
N LEU A 31 -8.05 23.16 2.59
CA LEU A 31 -8.42 23.54 3.93
C LEU A 31 -9.68 24.41 3.86
N PRO A 32 -10.81 23.99 4.47
CA PRO A 32 -11.99 24.80 4.53
C PRO A 32 -11.73 26.11 5.28
N GLU A 33 -12.34 27.21 4.86
CA GLU A 33 -12.15 28.53 5.46
C GLU A 33 -12.49 28.49 6.96
N GLY A 34 -11.63 29.06 7.78
CA GLY A 34 -11.78 29.09 9.24
C GLY A 34 -11.46 27.76 9.97
N LYS A 35 -11.02 26.73 9.28
CA LYS A 35 -10.57 25.46 9.87
C LYS A 35 -9.06 25.40 10.02
N LEU A 36 -8.59 24.70 11.05
CA LEU A 36 -7.18 24.33 11.19
C LEU A 36 -6.92 23.04 10.39
N GLY A 37 -5.82 23.02 9.64
CA GLY A 37 -5.36 21.83 8.94
C GLY A 37 -4.72 20.80 9.87
N ASN A 38 -4.14 19.76 9.26
CA ASN A 38 -3.38 18.78 10.02
C ASN A 38 -2.20 19.41 10.74
N LEU A 39 -2.04 19.05 12.00
CA LEU A 39 -0.87 19.45 12.77
C LEU A 39 0.31 18.55 12.41
N ILE A 40 1.42 19.15 12.02
CA ILE A 40 2.68 18.46 11.74
C ILE A 40 3.65 18.79 12.88
N ALA A 41 4.15 17.75 13.56
CA ALA A 41 5.15 17.93 14.57
C ALA A 41 6.46 18.44 13.93
N LEU A 42 6.96 19.58 14.40
CA LEU A 42 8.26 20.09 13.94
C LEU A 42 9.40 19.23 14.49
N PRO A 43 10.48 19.07 13.73
CA PRO A 43 11.69 18.41 14.23
C PRO A 43 12.33 19.23 15.37
N LEU A 44 13.25 18.61 16.07
CA LEU A 44 14.07 19.24 17.13
C LEU A 44 13.26 19.76 18.32
N GLN A 45 12.08 19.21 18.59
CA GLN A 45 11.31 19.58 19.78
C GLN A 45 12.06 19.18 21.05
N GLY A 46 12.28 20.14 21.95
CA GLY A 46 13.16 19.97 23.09
C GLY A 46 12.86 18.78 23.99
N ARG A 47 11.57 18.45 24.27
CA ARG A 47 11.19 17.27 25.04
C ARG A 47 11.44 15.97 24.29
N ALA A 48 11.07 15.90 23.02
CA ALA A 48 11.26 14.76 22.18
C ALA A 48 12.76 14.48 21.93
N LEU A 49 13.53 15.55 21.68
CA LEU A 49 14.97 15.47 21.46
C LEU A 49 15.72 14.91 22.68
N ARG A 50 15.34 15.31 23.91
CA ARG A 50 15.92 14.76 25.14
C ARG A 50 15.65 13.25 25.32
N ASN A 51 14.59 12.73 24.70
CA ASN A 51 14.24 11.30 24.71
C ASN A 51 14.82 10.57 23.48
N GLY A 52 15.76 11.16 22.75
CA GLY A 52 16.36 10.56 21.55
C GLY A 52 15.45 10.54 20.31
N ASN A 53 14.32 11.27 20.35
CA ASN A 53 13.38 11.39 19.24
C ASN A 53 13.48 12.78 18.59
N SER A 54 12.89 12.92 17.39
CA SER A 54 12.82 14.21 16.68
C SER A 54 14.19 14.79 16.25
N ALA A 55 15.22 13.95 16.18
CA ALA A 55 16.53 14.32 15.66
C ALA A 55 16.65 13.98 14.17
N PHE A 56 17.47 14.73 13.44
CA PHE A 56 17.93 14.33 12.11
C PHE A 56 18.99 13.23 12.25
N VAL A 57 18.88 12.20 11.44
CA VAL A 57 19.75 11.02 11.46
C VAL A 57 20.42 10.82 10.10
N ASP A 58 21.56 10.15 10.10
CA ASP A 58 22.24 9.69 8.89
C ASP A 58 21.59 8.40 8.31
N GLU A 59 22.18 7.85 7.26
CA GLU A 59 21.72 6.62 6.59
C GLU A 59 21.82 5.39 7.50
N ASN A 60 22.61 5.44 8.57
CA ASN A 60 22.78 4.39 9.56
C ASN A 60 21.92 4.61 10.82
N TRP A 61 21.00 5.56 10.79
CA TRP A 61 20.12 5.95 11.90
C TRP A 61 20.86 6.59 13.09
N ASN A 62 22.10 7.06 12.91
CA ASN A 62 22.80 7.82 13.93
C ASN A 62 22.40 9.28 13.89
N ALA A 63 22.15 9.89 15.04
CA ALA A 63 21.82 11.32 15.11
C ALA A 63 23.04 12.15 14.69
N TYR A 64 22.81 13.15 13.82
CA TYR A 64 23.87 14.11 13.48
C TYR A 64 24.35 14.85 14.72
N PRO A 65 25.67 15.05 14.92
CA PRO A 65 26.19 15.81 16.04
C PRO A 65 25.74 17.28 16.03
N ASP A 66 25.69 17.90 14.84
CA ASP A 66 25.15 19.23 14.62
C ASP A 66 23.81 19.16 13.89
N GLN A 67 22.75 19.17 14.67
CA GLN A 67 21.38 19.09 14.17
C GLN A 67 20.97 20.30 13.34
N TRP A 68 21.46 21.49 13.70
CA TRP A 68 21.14 22.70 12.95
C TRP A 68 21.95 22.81 11.66
N GLY A 69 23.19 22.32 11.67
CA GLY A 69 24.00 22.16 10.47
C GLY A 69 23.33 21.19 9.48
N ALA A 70 22.86 20.05 9.95
CA ALA A 70 22.12 19.09 9.14
C ALA A 70 20.87 19.72 8.48
N LEU A 71 20.06 20.47 9.24
CA LEU A 71 18.90 21.18 8.71
C LEU A 71 19.31 22.24 7.67
N LYS A 72 20.36 23.00 7.91
CA LYS A 72 20.85 24.03 6.98
C LYS A 72 21.42 23.44 5.69
N SER A 73 22.03 22.27 5.76
CA SER A 73 22.60 21.57 4.61
C SER A 73 21.53 20.87 3.76
N ALA A 74 20.30 20.75 4.26
CA ALA A 74 19.22 20.11 3.52
C ALA A 74 18.98 20.83 2.18
N ARG A 75 19.10 20.07 1.09
CA ARG A 75 18.89 20.58 -0.26
C ARG A 75 17.41 20.92 -0.47
N LYS A 76 17.15 22.12 -0.96
CA LYS A 76 15.82 22.50 -1.43
C LYS A 76 15.65 22.12 -2.89
N LEU A 77 14.55 21.49 -3.21
CA LEU A 77 14.18 21.19 -4.60
C LEU A 77 13.45 22.40 -5.18
N SER A 78 13.75 22.75 -6.42
CA SER A 78 12.96 23.70 -7.19
C SER A 78 11.66 23.07 -7.68
N VAL A 79 10.68 23.90 -8.04
CA VAL A 79 9.40 23.43 -8.59
C VAL A 79 9.65 22.58 -9.84
N LYS A 80 10.54 23.02 -10.73
CA LYS A 80 10.89 22.28 -11.93
C LYS A 80 11.48 20.90 -11.63
N GLU A 81 12.41 20.80 -10.67
CA GLU A 81 12.98 19.51 -10.27
C GLU A 81 11.91 18.56 -9.69
N ILE A 82 10.91 19.12 -8.99
CA ILE A 82 9.78 18.32 -8.48
C ILE A 82 8.91 17.83 -9.62
N GLU A 83 8.58 18.69 -10.60
CA GLU A 83 7.80 18.35 -11.78
C GLU A 83 8.50 17.30 -12.64
N ASP A 84 9.79 17.47 -12.92
CA ASP A 84 10.61 16.52 -13.65
C ASP A 84 10.65 15.15 -12.97
N LYS A 85 10.76 15.12 -11.64
CA LYS A 85 10.72 13.88 -10.86
C LYS A 85 9.32 13.23 -10.86
N ILE A 86 8.26 14.02 -10.76
CA ILE A 86 6.89 13.52 -10.90
C ILE A 86 6.72 12.89 -12.28
N ALA A 87 7.09 13.57 -13.34
CA ALA A 87 6.99 13.06 -14.70
C ALA A 87 7.79 11.75 -14.89
N ALA A 88 9.00 11.68 -14.31
CA ALA A 88 9.85 10.50 -14.39
C ALA A 88 9.36 9.31 -13.53
N TRP A 89 8.69 9.56 -12.42
CA TRP A 89 8.29 8.53 -11.45
C TRP A 89 6.81 8.14 -11.52
N THR A 90 6.00 8.88 -12.26
CA THR A 90 4.54 8.71 -12.37
C THR A 90 4.05 8.13 -13.70
N PRO A 91 4.88 7.63 -14.63
CA PRO A 91 4.30 6.92 -15.80
C PRO A 91 3.47 5.70 -15.35
N GLU A 92 3.71 5.23 -14.15
CA GLU A 92 3.05 4.07 -13.57
C GLU A 92 2.65 4.40 -12.13
N ALA A 93 1.39 4.67 -11.88
CA ALA A 93 0.89 4.91 -10.53
C ALA A 93 1.04 3.66 -9.69
N GLY A 94 1.91 3.80 -8.77
CA GLY A 94 2.35 2.67 -8.01
C GLY A 94 1.43 2.27 -6.88
N LEU A 95 1.78 1.12 -6.34
CA LEU A 95 1.18 0.40 -5.24
C LEU A 95 0.76 1.30 -4.06
N LEU A 96 1.61 2.22 -3.63
CA LEU A 96 1.33 3.10 -2.50
C LEU A 96 0.46 4.30 -2.86
N GLY A 97 0.45 4.73 -4.11
CA GLY A 97 -0.46 5.77 -4.59
C GLY A 97 -1.91 5.37 -4.40
N GLN A 98 -2.27 4.18 -4.82
CA GLN A 98 -3.63 3.65 -4.63
C GLN A 98 -3.99 3.39 -3.16
N LEU A 99 -2.99 3.15 -2.29
CA LEU A 99 -3.19 2.99 -0.84
C LEU A 99 -3.29 4.35 -0.13
N ALA A 100 -2.65 5.38 -0.69
CA ALA A 100 -2.67 6.73 -0.17
C ALA A 100 -3.91 7.52 -0.59
N GLU A 101 -4.54 7.15 -1.72
CA GLU A 101 -5.82 7.75 -2.11
C GLU A 101 -6.89 7.35 -1.09
N GLU A 102 -7.26 8.30 -0.25
CA GLU A 102 -8.47 8.18 0.54
C GLU A 102 -9.65 8.19 -0.44
N PRO A 103 -10.64 7.28 -0.27
CA PRO A 103 -11.93 7.57 -0.82
C PRO A 103 -12.33 8.89 -0.17
N GLN A 104 -12.54 9.93 -0.94
CA GLN A 104 -13.43 10.99 -0.53
C GLN A 104 -14.76 10.29 -0.29
N GLU A 105 -14.98 9.82 0.95
CA GLU A 105 -16.32 9.54 1.40
C GLU A 105 -17.04 10.85 1.23
N ALA A 106 -17.88 10.88 0.22
CA ALA A 106 -18.81 11.94 -0.03
C ALA A 106 -19.43 12.29 1.31
N GLU A 107 -19.22 13.50 1.76
CA GLU A 107 -20.28 14.17 2.48
C GLU A 107 -21.50 14.02 1.60
N GLU A 108 -22.40 13.11 1.97
CA GLU A 108 -23.73 13.02 1.40
C GLU A 108 -24.46 14.32 1.73
N ASN A 109 -24.13 15.35 1.04
CA ASN A 109 -24.92 16.54 0.77
C ASN A 109 -23.97 17.61 0.23
N THR A 110 -23.75 17.61 -1.04
CA THR A 110 -23.73 18.83 -1.86
C THR A 110 -23.32 18.44 -3.28
N GLN A 111 -24.28 18.57 -4.18
CA GLN A 111 -24.12 18.71 -5.63
C GLN A 111 -22.99 17.87 -6.26
N LYS A 112 -23.36 16.77 -6.90
CA LYS A 112 -22.52 16.08 -7.89
C LYS A 112 -21.91 17.14 -8.81
N SER A 113 -20.68 17.54 -8.55
CA SER A 113 -19.94 18.36 -9.48
C SER A 113 -19.67 17.47 -10.68
N PHE A 114 -20.26 17.81 -11.82
CA PHE A 114 -19.94 17.28 -13.13
C PHE A 114 -18.52 17.73 -13.56
N LEU A 115 -17.52 17.39 -12.78
CA LEU A 115 -16.14 17.50 -13.23
C LEU A 115 -15.84 16.22 -13.99
N PRO A 116 -15.39 16.31 -15.26
CA PRO A 116 -15.04 15.13 -16.04
C PRO A 116 -13.99 14.34 -15.26
N GLU A 117 -14.16 13.00 -15.21
CA GLU A 117 -13.13 12.11 -14.66
C GLU A 117 -11.78 12.51 -15.24
N LYS A 118 -10.87 12.85 -14.34
CA LYS A 118 -9.51 13.26 -14.73
C LYS A 118 -8.80 12.05 -15.33
N PRO A 119 -8.58 11.97 -16.64
CA PRO A 119 -8.01 10.77 -17.30
C PRO A 119 -6.64 10.36 -16.76
N TRP A 120 -5.94 11.32 -16.16
CA TRP A 120 -4.62 11.13 -15.53
C TRP A 120 -4.66 10.54 -14.11
N ARG A 121 -5.85 10.22 -13.56
CA ARG A 121 -6.00 9.54 -12.26
C ARG A 121 -6.14 8.03 -12.35
N LYS A 122 -6.37 7.49 -13.54
CA LYS A 122 -6.36 6.03 -13.78
C LYS A 122 -4.93 5.60 -14.06
N THR A 123 -4.20 5.35 -13.02
CA THR A 123 -2.89 4.75 -13.17
C THR A 123 -2.97 3.34 -12.60
N GLU A 124 -3.19 2.38 -13.48
CA GLU A 124 -3.04 0.97 -13.19
C GLU A 124 -1.54 0.67 -13.12
N LEU A 125 -1.13 -0.02 -12.09
CA LEU A 125 0.25 -0.47 -11.97
C LEU A 125 0.49 -1.51 -13.05
N THR A 126 1.31 -1.17 -14.03
CA THR A 126 1.67 -2.12 -15.08
C THR A 126 2.78 -3.01 -14.57
N LEU A 127 2.49 -4.29 -14.40
CA LEU A 127 3.49 -5.32 -14.19
C LEU A 127 4.10 -5.69 -15.56
N HIS A 128 5.36 -6.07 -15.55
CA HIS A 128 6.07 -6.48 -16.76
C HIS A 128 6.57 -7.92 -16.61
N PRO A 129 6.70 -8.67 -17.72
CA PRO A 129 7.31 -10.01 -17.70
C PRO A 129 8.70 -10.04 -17.06
N GLU A 130 9.41 -8.91 -17.11
CA GLU A 130 10.73 -8.74 -16.49
C GLU A 130 10.72 -8.67 -14.96
N ASP A 131 9.53 -8.63 -14.33
CA ASP A 131 9.39 -8.59 -12.86
C ASP A 131 9.61 -9.97 -12.22
N VAL A 132 9.82 -11.00 -13.04
CA VAL A 132 10.19 -12.34 -12.64
C VAL A 132 11.38 -12.86 -13.46
N GLU A 133 12.28 -13.61 -12.81
CA GLU A 133 13.30 -14.38 -13.50
C GLU A 133 12.75 -15.78 -13.82
N GLY A 134 12.30 -15.99 -15.06
CA GLY A 134 11.68 -17.24 -15.51
C GLY A 134 10.16 -17.24 -15.32
N ALA A 135 9.63 -18.14 -14.51
CA ALA A 135 8.22 -18.27 -14.23
C ALA A 135 7.92 -18.16 -12.73
N VAL A 136 6.68 -17.80 -12.40
CA VAL A 136 6.21 -17.77 -11.00
C VAL A 136 5.77 -19.18 -10.59
N ASP A 137 6.42 -19.75 -9.58
CA ASP A 137 6.03 -21.04 -9.03
C ASP A 137 4.98 -20.86 -7.94
N LEU A 138 3.82 -21.48 -8.14
CA LEU A 138 2.65 -21.43 -7.27
C LEU A 138 2.33 -22.83 -6.74
N VAL A 139 2.12 -22.96 -5.45
CA VAL A 139 1.58 -24.19 -4.84
C VAL A 139 0.21 -23.87 -4.27
N TYR A 140 -0.81 -24.57 -4.74
CA TYR A 140 -2.18 -24.43 -4.28
C TYR A 140 -2.53 -25.57 -3.32
N ALA A 141 -2.56 -25.26 -2.01
CA ALA A 141 -2.83 -26.22 -0.95
C ALA A 141 -3.91 -25.70 0.02
N ASN A 142 -3.63 -25.62 1.30
CA ASN A 142 -4.48 -24.93 2.29
C ASN A 142 -4.46 -23.40 2.14
N GLY A 143 -3.52 -22.86 1.39
CA GLY A 143 -3.36 -21.48 0.93
C GLY A 143 -2.81 -21.48 -0.49
N VAL A 144 -2.40 -20.32 -0.97
CA VAL A 144 -1.62 -20.16 -2.19
C VAL A 144 -0.22 -19.71 -1.80
N TYR A 145 0.75 -20.54 -2.07
CA TYR A 145 2.16 -20.31 -1.74
C TYR A 145 2.91 -19.92 -3.00
N ILE A 146 3.57 -18.79 -2.97
CA ILE A 146 4.26 -18.18 -4.10
C ILE A 146 5.73 -18.06 -3.75
N LYS A 147 6.60 -18.71 -4.51
CA LYS A 147 8.05 -18.60 -4.30
C LYS A 147 8.52 -17.20 -4.67
N SER A 148 9.14 -16.49 -3.72
CA SER A 148 9.47 -15.08 -3.86
C SER A 148 10.90 -14.78 -4.33
N THR A 149 11.78 -15.79 -4.36
CA THR A 149 13.24 -15.62 -4.57
C THR A 149 13.60 -15.06 -5.96
N ASN A 150 12.79 -15.39 -6.99
CA ASN A 150 12.98 -14.94 -8.37
C ASN A 150 12.08 -13.76 -8.76
N LEU A 151 11.36 -13.16 -7.78
CA LEU A 151 10.42 -12.07 -8.03
C LEU A 151 11.04 -10.74 -7.63
N LYS A 152 10.92 -9.73 -8.49
CA LYS A 152 11.30 -8.37 -8.11
C LYS A 152 10.36 -7.81 -7.03
N PRO A 153 10.84 -6.89 -6.15
CA PRO A 153 10.04 -6.32 -5.07
C PRO A 153 8.69 -5.76 -5.51
N ARG A 154 8.63 -5.18 -6.72
CA ARG A 154 7.41 -4.65 -7.32
C ARG A 154 6.33 -5.72 -7.47
N LEU A 155 6.65 -6.86 -8.06
CA LEU A 155 5.72 -7.98 -8.20
C LEU A 155 5.33 -8.57 -6.85
N GLN A 156 6.30 -8.78 -5.94
CA GLN A 156 6.04 -9.27 -4.59
C GLN A 156 5.03 -8.39 -3.85
N ASN A 157 5.16 -7.07 -3.94
CA ASN A 157 4.25 -6.13 -3.30
C ASN A 157 2.84 -6.19 -3.89
N GLN A 158 2.71 -6.38 -5.21
CA GLN A 158 1.41 -6.56 -5.86
C GLN A 158 0.74 -7.86 -5.46
N LEU A 159 1.50 -8.95 -5.38
CA LEU A 159 0.98 -10.23 -4.93
C LEU A 159 0.43 -10.14 -3.50
N ARG A 160 1.17 -9.52 -2.57
CA ARG A 160 0.68 -9.29 -1.19
C ARG A 160 -0.56 -8.43 -1.15
N ARG A 161 -0.71 -7.49 -2.09
CA ARG A 161 -1.87 -6.62 -2.16
C ARG A 161 -3.17 -7.38 -2.48
N LEU A 162 -3.11 -8.50 -3.19
CA LEU A 162 -4.29 -9.33 -3.44
C LEU A 162 -4.99 -9.79 -2.15
N ALA A 163 -4.23 -9.90 -1.06
CA ALA A 163 -4.73 -10.26 0.27
C ALA A 163 -4.81 -9.06 1.23
N ALA A 164 -4.80 -7.83 0.73
CA ALA A 164 -4.84 -6.63 1.53
C ALA A 164 -6.08 -5.77 1.23
N TYR A 165 -6.66 -5.16 2.26
CA TYR A 165 -7.78 -4.25 2.12
C TYR A 165 -7.72 -3.09 3.11
N LYS A 166 -8.42 -2.00 2.79
CA LYS A 166 -8.52 -0.83 3.67
C LYS A 166 -9.27 -1.22 4.94
N ASN A 167 -8.72 -0.84 6.11
CA ASN A 167 -9.34 -1.13 7.40
C ASN A 167 -10.53 -0.18 7.66
N PRO A 168 -11.78 -0.68 7.68
CA PRO A 168 -12.94 0.19 7.88
C PRO A 168 -12.93 0.90 9.25
N GLU A 169 -12.39 0.24 10.28
CA GLU A 169 -12.29 0.84 11.63
C GLU A 169 -11.35 2.06 11.63
N PHE A 170 -10.21 1.95 10.93
CA PHE A 170 -9.27 3.06 10.79
C PHE A 170 -9.96 4.27 10.15
N HIS A 171 -10.61 4.06 9.01
CA HIS A 171 -11.27 5.15 8.27
C HIS A 171 -12.45 5.72 9.05
N LYS A 172 -13.24 4.89 9.72
CA LYS A 172 -14.35 5.34 10.57
C LYS A 172 -13.87 6.23 11.72
N LYS A 173 -12.80 5.83 12.42
CA LYS A 173 -12.23 6.64 13.50
C LYS A 173 -11.61 7.93 12.99
N LEU A 174 -10.94 7.87 11.83
CA LEU A 174 -10.36 9.04 11.20
C LEU A 174 -11.44 10.06 10.82
N ALA A 175 -12.54 9.64 10.20
CA ALA A 175 -13.65 10.49 9.82
C ALA A 175 -14.33 11.14 11.04
N MET A 176 -14.42 10.43 12.17
CA MET A 176 -14.94 10.96 13.42
C MET A 176 -13.95 11.82 14.22
N GLY A 177 -12.72 12.03 13.71
CA GLY A 177 -11.67 12.79 14.40
C GLY A 177 -11.05 12.09 15.60
N PHE A 178 -11.27 10.77 15.78
CA PHE A 178 -10.67 9.99 16.85
C PHE A 178 -9.24 9.56 16.54
N SER A 179 -8.48 9.27 17.58
CA SER A 179 -7.13 8.71 17.43
C SER A 179 -7.16 7.36 16.73
N THR A 180 -6.31 7.20 15.73
CA THR A 180 -6.09 5.94 15.01
C THR A 180 -4.82 5.21 15.46
N LEU A 181 -4.23 5.65 16.59
CA LEU A 181 -3.02 5.04 17.13
C LEU A 181 -3.24 3.55 17.42
N GLY A 182 -2.34 2.71 16.91
CA GLY A 182 -2.42 1.25 17.09
C GLY A 182 -3.40 0.54 16.16
N ILE A 183 -4.16 1.26 15.33
CA ILE A 183 -5.08 0.67 14.35
C ILE A 183 -4.39 0.70 12.98
N PRO A 184 -4.13 -0.44 12.35
CA PRO A 184 -3.50 -0.45 11.04
C PRO A 184 -4.46 0.10 9.99
N ARG A 185 -3.96 0.93 9.08
CA ARG A 185 -4.73 1.48 7.96
C ARG A 185 -5.16 0.40 6.97
N ILE A 186 -4.30 -0.60 6.80
CA ILE A 186 -4.48 -1.70 5.86
C ILE A 186 -4.43 -3.00 6.65
N VAL A 187 -5.39 -3.87 6.40
CA VAL A 187 -5.40 -5.24 6.90
C VAL A 187 -4.81 -6.13 5.82
N TYR A 188 -3.76 -6.86 6.15
CA TYR A 188 -3.14 -7.86 5.30
C TYR A 188 -3.45 -9.26 5.84
N CYS A 189 -4.15 -10.07 5.05
CA CYS A 189 -4.60 -11.42 5.40
C CYS A 189 -3.62 -12.52 4.97
N GLY A 190 -2.54 -12.16 4.28
CA GLY A 190 -1.45 -13.07 3.96
C GLY A 190 -0.36 -13.04 5.02
N HIS A 191 0.68 -13.84 4.80
CA HIS A 191 1.91 -13.81 5.57
C HIS A 191 3.07 -14.29 4.71
N ASP A 192 4.29 -14.07 5.16
CA ASP A 192 5.48 -14.63 4.53
C ASP A 192 6.00 -15.79 5.39
N ASP A 193 6.34 -16.90 4.74
CA ASP A 193 6.96 -18.06 5.38
C ASP A 193 8.23 -18.44 4.61
N GLY A 194 9.38 -18.17 5.20
CA GLY A 194 10.68 -18.33 4.53
C GLY A 194 10.72 -17.55 3.21
N ASP A 195 10.92 -18.29 2.13
CA ASP A 195 10.98 -17.76 0.76
C ASP A 195 9.61 -17.71 0.06
N PHE A 196 8.53 -17.94 0.78
CA PHE A 196 7.19 -17.96 0.22
C PHE A 196 6.34 -16.81 0.71
N ILE A 197 5.58 -16.22 -0.22
CA ILE A 197 4.45 -15.35 0.06
C ILE A 197 3.21 -16.23 0.14
N CYS A 198 2.55 -16.23 1.27
CA CYS A 198 1.39 -17.07 1.53
C CYS A 198 0.11 -16.24 1.48
N LEU A 199 -0.78 -16.55 0.55
CA LEU A 199 -2.05 -15.87 0.37
C LEU A 199 -3.23 -16.78 0.72
N PRO A 200 -4.37 -16.23 1.15
CA PRO A 200 -5.61 -16.99 1.31
C PRO A 200 -6.05 -17.66 0.00
N ARG A 201 -6.68 -18.82 0.11
CA ARG A 201 -7.17 -19.59 -1.05
C ARG A 201 -8.05 -18.80 -2.00
N GLY A 202 -8.86 -17.87 -1.47
CA GLY A 202 -9.74 -17.02 -2.28
C GLY A 202 -9.02 -16.06 -3.22
N CYS A 203 -7.71 -15.89 -3.07
CA CYS A 203 -6.92 -15.01 -3.95
C CYS A 203 -6.50 -15.69 -5.27
N VAL A 204 -6.69 -17.02 -5.43
CA VAL A 204 -6.09 -17.78 -6.54
C VAL A 204 -6.56 -17.31 -7.92
N GLU A 205 -7.84 -17.05 -8.11
CA GLU A 205 -8.36 -16.64 -9.42
C GLU A 205 -7.86 -15.23 -9.78
N ARG A 206 -7.94 -14.30 -8.83
CA ARG A 206 -7.43 -12.94 -9.04
C ARG A 206 -5.91 -12.88 -9.23
N LEU A 207 -5.18 -13.83 -8.64
CA LEU A 207 -3.75 -14.01 -8.85
C LEU A 207 -3.45 -14.43 -10.29
N LYS A 208 -4.21 -15.40 -10.83
CA LYS A 208 -4.07 -15.83 -12.22
C LYS A 208 -4.37 -14.69 -13.18
N GLU A 209 -5.51 -14.01 -13.00
CA GLU A 209 -5.88 -12.84 -13.79
C GLU A 209 -4.75 -11.81 -13.82
N LEU A 210 -4.18 -11.46 -12.67
CA LEU A 210 -3.07 -10.51 -12.55
C LEU A 210 -1.84 -10.94 -13.35
N LEU A 211 -1.46 -12.22 -13.28
CA LEU A 211 -0.28 -12.74 -13.99
C LEU A 211 -0.54 -12.84 -15.50
N GLU A 212 -1.75 -13.21 -15.91
CA GLU A 212 -2.16 -13.30 -17.31
C GLU A 212 -2.23 -11.90 -17.95
N GLU A 213 -2.80 -10.91 -17.29
CA GLU A 213 -2.85 -9.52 -17.74
C GLU A 213 -1.45 -8.93 -17.93
N ALA A 214 -0.52 -9.31 -17.04
CA ALA A 214 0.88 -8.88 -17.12
C ALA A 214 1.74 -9.72 -18.08
N ALA A 215 1.17 -10.75 -18.73
CA ALA A 215 1.89 -11.73 -19.55
C ALA A 215 3.06 -12.41 -18.81
N ILE A 216 2.92 -12.61 -17.49
CA ILE A 216 3.91 -13.27 -16.64
C ILE A 216 3.65 -14.78 -16.63
N PRO A 217 4.63 -15.61 -17.06
CA PRO A 217 4.47 -17.06 -17.03
C PRO A 217 4.42 -17.58 -15.59
N TYR A 218 3.58 -18.58 -15.35
CA TYR A 218 3.48 -19.21 -14.03
C TYR A 218 3.22 -20.73 -14.13
N HIS A 219 3.61 -21.45 -13.10
CA HIS A 219 3.35 -22.88 -12.90
C HIS A 219 2.54 -23.09 -11.63
N ILE A 220 1.45 -23.84 -11.71
CA ILE A 220 0.62 -24.18 -10.55
C ILE A 220 0.76 -25.67 -10.26
N THR A 221 1.19 -25.98 -9.05
CA THR A 221 1.13 -27.33 -8.48
C THR A 221 -0.05 -27.41 -7.54
N ASP A 222 -1.00 -28.28 -7.82
CA ASP A 222 -2.17 -28.49 -6.96
C ASP A 222 -1.89 -29.60 -5.94
N GLU A 223 -1.69 -29.21 -4.70
CA GLU A 223 -1.44 -30.10 -3.56
C GLU A 223 -2.63 -30.12 -2.58
N ARG A 224 -3.81 -29.77 -3.04
CA ARG A 224 -4.99 -29.81 -2.19
C ARG A 224 -5.31 -31.26 -1.84
N GLN A 225 -5.49 -31.52 -0.55
CA GLN A 225 -6.02 -32.79 -0.08
C GLN A 225 -7.50 -32.88 -0.46
N SER A 226 -7.87 -33.91 -1.20
CA SER A 226 -9.27 -34.20 -1.46
C SER A 226 -9.82 -35.05 -0.30
N ASP A 227 -10.67 -34.44 0.50
CA ASP A 227 -11.38 -35.15 1.55
C ASP A 227 -12.47 -36.05 1.01
N ARG A 228 -12.92 -36.98 1.87
CA ARG A 228 -14.01 -37.88 1.55
C ARG A 228 -15.27 -37.09 1.22
N LYS A 229 -15.85 -37.34 0.06
CA LYS A 229 -17.13 -36.74 -0.31
C LYS A 229 -18.21 -37.13 0.70
N ILE A 230 -18.78 -36.12 1.35
CA ILE A 230 -19.93 -36.30 2.25
C ILE A 230 -21.20 -35.94 1.49
N LYS A 231 -22.25 -36.73 1.71
CA LYS A 231 -23.60 -36.42 1.20
C LYS A 231 -24.28 -35.55 2.25
N VAL A 232 -24.39 -34.28 1.99
CA VAL A 232 -25.13 -33.35 2.84
C VAL A 232 -26.15 -32.59 2.00
N SER A 233 -27.29 -32.29 2.62
CA SER A 233 -28.29 -31.40 2.05
C SER A 233 -28.52 -30.23 3.01
N PHE A 234 -28.64 -29.02 2.47
CA PHE A 234 -29.03 -27.88 3.24
C PHE A 234 -30.54 -27.88 3.43
N ALA A 235 -30.99 -27.98 4.69
CA ALA A 235 -32.42 -28.01 5.06
C ALA A 235 -32.95 -26.67 5.55
N GLY A 236 -32.11 -25.62 5.53
CA GLY A 236 -32.48 -24.25 5.93
C GLY A 236 -33.04 -23.43 4.75
N GLN A 237 -33.59 -22.29 5.08
CA GLN A 237 -34.01 -21.28 4.13
C GLN A 237 -33.10 -20.07 4.27
N LEU A 238 -32.46 -19.65 3.19
CA LEU A 238 -31.60 -18.46 3.20
C LEU A 238 -32.45 -17.19 3.27
N TYR A 239 -31.95 -16.18 3.94
CA TYR A 239 -32.54 -14.86 3.87
C TYR A 239 -32.35 -14.26 2.47
N PRO A 240 -33.24 -13.35 2.02
CA PRO A 240 -33.17 -12.78 0.67
C PRO A 240 -31.83 -12.09 0.35
N GLU A 241 -31.05 -11.72 1.38
CA GLU A 241 -29.78 -10.99 1.30
C GLU A 241 -28.56 -11.94 1.35
N GLN A 242 -28.76 -13.24 1.50
CA GLN A 242 -27.73 -14.29 1.55
C GLN A 242 -27.67 -15.09 0.25
#